data_b29921bf2f4eeec03d3c01ef8ea5de6f
#
_entry.id   b29921bf2f4eeec03d3c01ef8ea5de6f
#
_cell.length_a   1.000
_cell.length_b   1.000
_cell.length_c   1.000
_cell.angle_alpha   90.00
_cell.angle_beta   90.00
_cell.angle_gamma   90.00
#
_symmetry.space_group_name_H-M   'P 1'
#
loop_
_entity.id
_entity.type
_entity.pdbx_description
1 polymer ?
#
loop_
_entity_poly.entity_id
_entity_poly.type
_entity_poly.pdbx_seq_one_letter_code
_entity_poly.pdbx_strand_id
1 'polypeptide(L)'
;MSSWNSIKHPLHLFTQSLLALFLLALSAIPTVAQDTALRQVKVGVYVSEPFVSKQGDIYTGMAIDLWSNISTRLGLASQFVEYPNYNALVKAVSQSEVDAAVTNITITEKRAEVVDFTHPWFDAGLRIMVHTQAGNGWEDLIGDLEDAGHLATYAWIGIVILVATVLLTLFDRRFDQNFPRRWLEGLAESFYHVVSLATSGKSSRKNLFGWAGRIWQAFWLVFGIAVVAYVTSSVTSVMTVAHISNNINNLADLQSKTVGVRTGSIAEQTMSARSISTVGFDHLPEAVTALTNDEISAIVGDSPVLEYYVHQNVDAPIEIVGNTFSPDKYGFAFPRHSDLVKPASIAIISLQESEELAALKTKYFGRDE
;
A
#
# COMPACT_ATOMS: atom_id res chain seq x y z
N MET A 1 -66.67 -74.25 59.77
CA MET A 1 -66.73 -73.79 58.45
C MET A 1 -65.82 -72.58 58.36
N SER A 2 -64.76 -72.71 58.22
CA SER A 2 -63.42 -72.94 57.72
C SER A 2 -63.02 -71.88 56.71
N SER A 3 -62.04 -71.12 57.18
CA SER A 3 -61.32 -69.97 56.58
C SER A 3 -60.39 -70.39 55.43
N TRP A 4 -60.53 -69.79 54.34
CA TRP A 4 -59.50 -69.79 53.28
C TRP A 4 -59.37 -68.38 52.76
N ASN A 5 -58.39 -67.61 53.23
CA ASN A 5 -57.89 -66.42 52.64
C ASN A 5 -56.61 -65.93 53.34
N SER A 6 -55.47 -66.38 52.96
CA SER A 6 -54.21 -65.67 53.26
C SER A 6 -52.97 -66.32 52.60
N ILE A 7 -52.77 -66.30 51.29
CA ILE A 7 -51.46 -66.45 50.70
C ILE A 7 -51.44 -65.81 49.30
N LYS A 8 -51.51 -64.50 49.18
CA LYS A 8 -51.28 -63.77 47.90
C LYS A 8 -50.40 -62.58 48.01
N HIS A 9 -49.83 -62.20 49.15
CA HIS A 9 -49.08 -60.97 49.28
C HIS A 9 -47.53 -61.02 49.15
N PRO A 10 -46.79 -62.11 49.23
CA PRO A 10 -45.31 -62.00 49.11
C PRO A 10 -44.79 -61.92 47.67
N LEU A 11 -45.56 -62.40 46.67
CA LEU A 11 -45.04 -62.45 45.26
C LEU A 11 -45.04 -61.12 44.58
N HIS A 12 -45.98 -60.20 44.90
CA HIS A 12 -45.98 -58.82 44.32
C HIS A 12 -44.89 -57.89 44.89
N LEU A 13 -44.53 -58.04 46.13
CA LEU A 13 -43.42 -57.28 46.71
C LEU A 13 -42.08 -57.71 46.18
N PHE A 14 -41.90 -59.00 45.86
CA PHE A 14 -40.66 -59.51 45.26
C PHE A 14 -40.45 -59.04 43.82
N THR A 15 -41.55 -59.06 43.03
CA THR A 15 -41.51 -58.54 41.64
C THR A 15 -41.30 -57.04 41.53
N GLN A 16 -41.89 -56.24 42.45
CA GLN A 16 -41.67 -54.79 42.52
C GLN A 16 -40.24 -54.45 42.97
N SER A 17 -39.65 -55.18 43.87
CA SER A 17 -38.28 -54.99 44.34
C SER A 17 -37.26 -55.34 43.22
N LEU A 18 -37.53 -56.42 42.41
CA LEU A 18 -36.68 -56.80 41.30
C LEU A 18 -36.75 -55.78 40.16
N LEU A 19 -37.95 -55.22 39.88
CA LEU A 19 -38.12 -54.17 38.86
C LEU A 19 -37.45 -52.84 39.30
N ALA A 20 -37.54 -52.49 40.57
CA ALA A 20 -36.84 -51.31 41.12
C ALA A 20 -35.32 -51.48 41.08
N LEU A 21 -34.79 -52.68 41.36
CA LEU A 21 -33.34 -52.97 41.24
C LEU A 21 -32.86 -52.94 39.78
N PHE A 22 -33.70 -53.40 38.85
CA PHE A 22 -33.40 -53.36 37.41
C PHE A 22 -33.41 -51.92 36.85
N LEU A 23 -34.36 -51.10 37.31
CA LEU A 23 -34.41 -49.65 36.97
C LEU A 23 -33.25 -48.87 37.59
N LEU A 24 -32.82 -49.23 38.81
CA LEU A 24 -31.62 -48.62 39.45
C LEU A 24 -30.33 -49.09 38.70
N ALA A 25 -30.25 -50.30 38.22
CA ALA A 25 -29.10 -50.80 37.43
C ALA A 25 -29.02 -50.14 36.04
N LEU A 26 -30.17 -49.80 35.44
CA LEU A 26 -30.21 -49.04 34.17
C LEU A 26 -29.78 -47.58 34.33
N SER A 27 -29.95 -46.96 35.51
CA SER A 27 -29.50 -45.60 35.77
C SER A 27 -28.00 -45.46 36.12
N ALA A 28 -27.32 -46.61 36.28
CA ALA A 28 -25.88 -46.67 36.55
C ALA A 28 -25.02 -46.91 35.27
N ILE A 29 -25.60 -46.71 34.08
CA ILE A 29 -24.76 -46.63 32.87
C ILE A 29 -23.95 -45.34 32.98
N PRO A 30 -22.62 -45.39 33.19
CA PRO A 30 -21.83 -44.17 33.17
C PRO A 30 -22.04 -43.56 31.79
N THR A 31 -22.65 -42.38 31.74
CA THR A 31 -22.56 -41.54 30.55
C THR A 31 -21.08 -41.21 30.43
N VAL A 32 -20.36 -41.98 29.65
CA VAL A 32 -19.03 -41.61 29.19
C VAL A 32 -19.27 -40.35 28.38
N ALA A 33 -19.19 -39.19 29.06
CA ALA A 33 -18.97 -37.95 28.39
C ALA A 33 -17.66 -38.16 27.63
N GLN A 34 -17.76 -38.42 26.33
CA GLN A 34 -16.64 -38.36 25.45
C GLN A 34 -16.16 -36.93 25.53
N ASP A 35 -15.24 -36.69 26.43
CA ASP A 35 -14.43 -35.46 26.45
C ASP A 35 -13.61 -35.56 25.16
N THR A 36 -14.21 -35.10 24.04
CA THR A 36 -13.53 -34.97 22.76
C THR A 36 -12.52 -33.85 22.96
N ALA A 37 -11.39 -34.22 23.58
CA ALA A 37 -10.25 -33.30 23.69
C ALA A 37 -9.92 -32.87 22.26
N LEU A 38 -10.04 -31.55 22.04
CA LEU A 38 -9.74 -30.93 20.74
C LEU A 38 -8.30 -31.31 20.35
N ARG A 39 -8.10 -31.74 19.11
CA ARG A 39 -6.75 -32.01 18.59
C ARG A 39 -5.95 -30.72 18.57
N GLN A 40 -4.87 -30.67 19.34
CA GLN A 40 -3.96 -29.52 19.35
C GLN A 40 -3.19 -29.48 18.03
N VAL A 41 -3.15 -28.30 17.42
CA VAL A 41 -2.38 -28.03 16.18
C VAL A 41 -1.57 -26.77 16.32
N LYS A 42 -0.30 -26.83 15.90
CA LYS A 42 0.57 -25.65 15.80
C LYS A 42 0.34 -24.98 14.45
N VAL A 43 -0.02 -23.70 14.50
CA VAL A 43 -0.35 -22.90 13.33
C VAL A 43 0.69 -21.81 13.15
N GLY A 44 1.51 -21.94 12.12
CA GLY A 44 2.44 -20.87 11.75
C GLY A 44 1.71 -19.69 11.11
N VAL A 45 2.04 -18.50 11.54
CA VAL A 45 1.51 -17.25 10.99
C VAL A 45 2.62 -16.28 10.62
N TYR A 46 2.33 -15.43 9.64
CA TYR A 46 3.14 -14.27 9.28
C TYR A 46 2.22 -13.05 9.24
N VAL A 47 2.61 -11.98 9.94
CA VAL A 47 1.81 -10.75 10.02
C VAL A 47 1.76 -10.05 8.67
N SER A 48 0.57 -9.97 8.11
CA SER A 48 0.30 -9.39 6.78
C SER A 48 -1.16 -8.90 6.75
N GLU A 49 -1.36 -7.67 7.16
CA GLU A 49 -2.70 -7.06 7.21
C GLU A 49 -3.31 -6.91 5.81
N PRO A 50 -4.64 -7.08 5.68
CA PRO A 50 -5.64 -7.40 6.70
C PRO A 50 -5.83 -8.90 6.95
N PHE A 51 -5.00 -9.78 6.37
CA PHE A 51 -5.15 -11.24 6.51
C PHE A 51 -4.74 -11.75 7.87
N VAL A 52 -3.62 -11.27 8.39
CA VAL A 52 -3.12 -11.54 9.75
C VAL A 52 -2.63 -10.24 10.35
N SER A 53 -3.30 -9.80 11.41
CA SER A 53 -2.94 -8.68 12.26
C SER A 53 -2.59 -9.19 13.64
N LYS A 54 -1.71 -8.49 14.37
CA LYS A 54 -1.32 -8.85 15.73
C LYS A 54 -1.57 -7.69 16.69
N GLN A 55 -2.27 -7.97 17.79
CA GLN A 55 -2.48 -7.02 18.88
C GLN A 55 -2.08 -7.70 20.20
N GLY A 56 -0.91 -7.37 20.73
CA GLY A 56 -0.31 -8.10 21.83
C GLY A 56 -0.06 -9.56 21.46
N ASP A 57 -0.65 -10.51 22.18
CA ASP A 57 -0.56 -11.94 21.92
C ASP A 57 -1.74 -12.49 21.09
N ILE A 58 -2.65 -11.63 20.63
CA ILE A 58 -3.85 -12.03 19.91
C ILE A 58 -3.63 -11.79 18.42
N TYR A 59 -3.88 -12.85 17.62
CA TYR A 59 -3.91 -12.77 16.16
C TYR A 59 -5.35 -12.63 15.68
N THR A 60 -5.57 -11.71 14.74
CA THR A 60 -6.86 -11.41 14.10
C THR A 60 -6.64 -11.25 12.60
N GLY A 61 -7.70 -11.08 11.84
CA GLY A 61 -7.64 -10.85 10.39
C GLY A 61 -8.40 -11.88 9.59
N MET A 62 -8.55 -11.63 8.30
CA MET A 62 -9.39 -12.48 7.43
C MET A 62 -8.94 -13.95 7.41
N ALA A 63 -7.63 -14.21 7.32
CA ALA A 63 -7.10 -15.57 7.31
C ALA A 63 -7.30 -16.28 8.65
N ILE A 64 -7.19 -15.53 9.75
CA ILE A 64 -7.42 -16.05 11.11
C ILE A 64 -8.89 -16.39 11.31
N ASP A 65 -9.82 -15.51 10.90
CA ASP A 65 -11.25 -15.75 10.99
C ASP A 65 -11.67 -16.97 10.14
N LEU A 66 -11.15 -17.06 8.92
CA LEU A 66 -11.37 -18.22 8.05
C LEU A 66 -10.85 -19.50 8.69
N TRP A 67 -9.63 -19.48 9.23
CA TRP A 67 -9.05 -20.62 9.93
C TRP A 67 -9.85 -21.01 11.19
N SER A 68 -10.34 -20.02 11.94
CA SER A 68 -11.18 -20.27 13.13
C SER A 68 -12.45 -21.04 12.77
N ASN A 69 -13.11 -20.68 11.67
CA ASN A 69 -14.26 -21.43 11.14
C ASN A 69 -13.87 -22.88 10.78
N ILE A 70 -12.75 -23.05 10.07
CA ILE A 70 -12.25 -24.37 9.68
C ILE A 70 -11.89 -25.20 10.90
N SER A 71 -11.09 -24.67 11.82
CA SER A 71 -10.63 -25.38 13.03
C SER A 71 -11.79 -25.80 13.93
N THR A 72 -12.81 -24.94 14.08
CA THR A 72 -14.05 -25.28 14.82
C THR A 72 -14.78 -26.46 14.17
N ARG A 73 -14.95 -26.45 12.84
CA ARG A 73 -15.61 -27.55 12.11
C ARG A 73 -14.83 -28.87 12.21
N LEU A 74 -13.50 -28.80 12.33
CA LEU A 74 -12.61 -29.96 12.41
C LEU A 74 -12.29 -30.40 13.85
N GLY A 75 -12.79 -29.71 14.88
CA GLY A 75 -12.48 -30.02 16.28
C GLY A 75 -11.01 -29.80 16.63
N LEU A 76 -10.40 -28.74 16.09
CA LEU A 76 -8.99 -28.41 16.32
C LEU A 76 -8.85 -27.24 17.32
N ALA A 77 -7.84 -27.32 18.18
CA ALA A 77 -7.40 -26.22 19.05
C ALA A 77 -6.06 -25.71 18.54
N SER A 78 -6.03 -24.45 18.11
CA SER A 78 -4.87 -23.84 17.45
C SER A 78 -3.94 -23.13 18.42
N GLN A 79 -2.63 -23.41 18.30
CA GLN A 79 -1.57 -22.64 18.93
C GLN A 79 -0.79 -21.90 17.85
N PHE A 80 -0.86 -20.56 17.86
CA PHE A 80 -0.20 -19.75 16.86
C PHE A 80 1.27 -19.54 17.17
N VAL A 81 2.11 -19.61 16.11
CA VAL A 81 3.57 -19.36 16.16
C VAL A 81 3.91 -18.41 15.03
N GLU A 82 4.49 -17.26 15.36
CA GLU A 82 4.86 -16.23 14.39
C GLU A 82 6.20 -16.50 13.71
N TYR A 83 6.27 -16.23 12.42
CA TYR A 83 7.47 -16.31 11.60
C TYR A 83 7.80 -14.96 10.97
N PRO A 84 9.10 -14.62 10.79
CA PRO A 84 9.52 -13.29 10.34
C PRO A 84 9.18 -13.00 8.87
N ASN A 85 9.07 -14.03 8.02
CA ASN A 85 8.78 -13.89 6.60
C ASN A 85 8.22 -15.16 5.99
N TYR A 86 7.77 -15.08 4.73
CA TYR A 86 7.16 -16.22 4.02
C TYR A 86 8.13 -17.40 3.84
N ASN A 87 9.42 -17.14 3.60
CA ASN A 87 10.41 -18.21 3.41
C ASN A 87 10.58 -19.03 4.69
N ALA A 88 10.71 -18.36 5.84
CA ALA A 88 10.82 -19.01 7.14
C ALA A 88 9.57 -19.85 7.45
N LEU A 89 8.37 -19.27 7.18
CA LEU A 89 7.10 -19.96 7.40
C LEU A 89 6.95 -21.20 6.51
N VAL A 90 7.18 -21.08 5.20
CA VAL A 90 7.08 -22.22 4.26
C VAL A 90 8.09 -23.30 4.61
N LYS A 91 9.31 -22.92 5.02
CA LYS A 91 10.33 -23.86 5.49
C LYS A 91 9.85 -24.61 6.73
N ALA A 92 9.30 -23.92 7.73
CA ALA A 92 8.78 -24.55 8.95
C ALA A 92 7.67 -25.57 8.65
N VAL A 93 6.73 -25.22 7.73
CA VAL A 93 5.72 -26.18 7.26
C VAL A 93 6.36 -27.39 6.58
N SER A 94 7.31 -27.17 5.66
CA SER A 94 7.97 -28.26 4.93
C SER A 94 8.76 -29.22 5.84
N GLN A 95 9.22 -28.72 6.99
CA GLN A 95 9.93 -29.50 8.02
C GLN A 95 8.99 -30.07 9.10
N SER A 96 7.67 -29.85 8.98
CA SER A 96 6.66 -30.27 9.97
C SER A 96 6.90 -29.68 11.38
N GLU A 97 7.52 -28.50 11.47
CA GLU A 97 7.65 -27.76 12.74
C GLU A 97 6.30 -27.17 13.17
N VAL A 98 5.43 -26.90 12.20
CA VAL A 98 4.04 -26.49 12.37
C VAL A 98 3.11 -27.37 11.51
N ASP A 99 1.88 -27.54 11.96
CA ASP A 99 0.88 -28.39 11.30
C ASP A 99 0.16 -27.67 10.16
N ALA A 100 0.12 -26.35 10.17
CA ALA A 100 -0.46 -25.52 9.14
C ALA A 100 0.20 -24.14 9.10
N ALA A 101 0.19 -23.50 7.92
CA ALA A 101 0.50 -22.08 7.79
C ALA A 101 -0.76 -21.32 7.38
N VAL A 102 -1.11 -20.31 8.18
CA VAL A 102 -2.33 -19.52 8.06
C VAL A 102 -1.97 -18.06 7.86
N THR A 103 -1.90 -17.66 6.61
CA THR A 103 -1.72 -16.28 6.13
C THR A 103 -2.03 -16.24 4.63
N ASN A 104 -1.82 -15.10 3.96
CA ASN A 104 -1.97 -14.94 2.52
C ASN A 104 -0.80 -15.55 1.73
N ILE A 105 -0.65 -16.87 1.76
CA ILE A 105 0.40 -17.56 1.01
C ILE A 105 -0.08 -17.83 -0.41
N THR A 106 0.61 -17.25 -1.39
CA THR A 106 0.39 -17.55 -2.81
C THR A 106 0.74 -18.98 -3.12
N ILE A 107 -0.16 -19.69 -3.76
CA ILE A 107 0.04 -21.03 -4.31
C ILE A 107 0.96 -20.92 -5.52
N THR A 108 2.14 -21.51 -5.47
CA THR A 108 3.09 -21.57 -6.58
C THR A 108 3.60 -22.99 -6.78
N GLU A 109 4.03 -23.32 -8.00
CA GLU A 109 4.64 -24.62 -8.33
C GLU A 109 5.78 -24.94 -7.35
N LYS A 110 6.75 -24.02 -7.22
CA LYS A 110 7.91 -24.19 -6.34
C LYS A 110 7.55 -24.47 -4.87
N ARG A 111 6.49 -23.84 -4.36
CA ARG A 111 6.02 -24.10 -2.98
C ARG A 111 5.26 -25.42 -2.91
N ALA A 112 4.46 -25.73 -3.92
CA ALA A 112 3.70 -26.97 -3.99
C ALA A 112 4.60 -28.24 -4.11
N GLU A 113 5.85 -28.08 -4.52
CA GLU A 113 6.83 -29.18 -4.47
C GLU A 113 7.21 -29.58 -3.05
N VAL A 114 7.10 -28.69 -2.07
CA VAL A 114 7.60 -28.91 -0.69
C VAL A 114 6.50 -28.90 0.37
N VAL A 115 5.32 -28.35 0.07
CA VAL A 115 4.14 -28.31 0.96
C VAL A 115 2.87 -28.64 0.18
N ASP A 116 1.82 -29.06 0.87
CA ASP A 116 0.50 -29.25 0.29
C ASP A 116 -0.38 -28.03 0.59
N PHE A 117 -1.18 -27.60 -0.39
CA PHE A 117 -2.10 -26.46 -0.24
C PHE A 117 -3.55 -26.90 -0.15
N THR A 118 -4.35 -26.11 0.54
CA THR A 118 -5.81 -26.21 0.48
C THR A 118 -6.34 -25.77 -0.89
N HIS A 119 -7.64 -25.99 -1.11
CA HIS A 119 -8.38 -25.25 -2.13
C HIS A 119 -8.16 -23.74 -1.96
N PRO A 120 -7.97 -22.98 -3.07
CA PRO A 120 -7.81 -21.54 -3.01
C PRO A 120 -9.01 -20.85 -2.37
N TRP A 121 -8.76 -19.85 -1.51
CA TRP A 121 -9.81 -19.12 -0.81
C TRP A 121 -9.84 -17.63 -1.15
N PHE A 122 -8.79 -17.11 -1.81
CA PHE A 122 -8.71 -15.71 -2.21
C PHE A 122 -8.00 -15.57 -3.56
N ASP A 123 -8.56 -14.73 -4.44
CA ASP A 123 -7.93 -14.32 -5.69
C ASP A 123 -7.22 -12.99 -5.47
N ALA A 124 -5.96 -12.93 -5.87
CA ALA A 124 -5.10 -11.76 -5.68
C ALA A 124 -4.23 -11.53 -6.93
N GLY A 125 -3.25 -10.68 -6.79
CA GLY A 125 -2.24 -10.36 -7.76
C GLY A 125 -1.33 -9.28 -7.21
N LEU A 126 -0.41 -8.79 -8.02
CA LEU A 126 0.55 -7.78 -7.61
C LEU A 126 0.12 -6.39 -8.10
N ARG A 127 0.41 -5.38 -7.29
CA ARG A 127 0.31 -3.96 -7.64
C ARG A 127 1.57 -3.21 -7.25
N ILE A 128 1.65 -1.98 -7.69
CA ILE A 128 2.79 -1.09 -7.47
C ILE A 128 2.31 0.04 -6.57
N MET A 129 3.04 0.30 -5.49
CA MET A 129 2.88 1.47 -4.64
C MET A 129 4.06 2.40 -4.87
N VAL A 130 3.79 3.67 -5.02
CA VAL A 130 4.80 4.72 -5.23
C VAL A 130 4.63 5.81 -4.18
N HIS A 131 5.71 6.56 -3.97
CA HIS A 131 5.64 7.79 -3.20
C HIS A 131 4.85 8.82 -4.02
N THR A 132 3.76 9.34 -3.45
CA THR A 132 3.05 10.46 -4.05
C THR A 132 3.95 11.67 -3.89
N GLN A 133 4.68 12.00 -4.91
CA GLN A 133 5.33 13.30 -4.93
C GLN A 133 4.20 14.33 -5.00
N ALA A 134 3.80 14.82 -3.85
CA ALA A 134 3.18 16.11 -3.77
C ALA A 134 4.23 17.10 -4.32
N GLY A 135 4.30 17.23 -5.61
CA GLY A 135 5.02 18.30 -6.31
C GLY A 135 4.37 19.61 -5.91
N ASN A 136 4.61 20.05 -4.71
CA ASN A 136 3.70 20.94 -4.00
C ASN A 136 4.39 22.13 -3.42
N GLY A 137 5.54 22.45 -3.82
CA GLY A 137 6.13 23.61 -3.24
C GLY A 137 6.82 24.47 -4.28
N TRP A 138 6.72 25.77 -4.08
CA TRP A 138 7.66 26.70 -4.68
C TRP A 138 9.12 26.30 -4.36
N GLU A 139 9.33 25.57 -3.27
CA GLU A 139 10.64 25.06 -2.83
C GLU A 139 11.17 24.00 -3.79
N ASP A 140 10.36 22.99 -4.15
CA ASP A 140 10.73 21.93 -5.11
C ASP A 140 10.97 22.54 -6.50
N LEU A 141 10.09 23.44 -6.96
CA LEU A 141 10.27 24.12 -8.24
C LEU A 141 11.57 24.95 -8.27
N ILE A 142 11.91 25.62 -7.17
CA ILE A 142 13.15 26.39 -7.07
C ILE A 142 14.36 25.46 -7.10
N GLY A 143 14.31 24.33 -6.36
CA GLY A 143 15.35 23.30 -6.37
C GLY A 143 15.57 22.72 -7.77
N ASP A 144 14.50 22.31 -8.45
CA ASP A 144 14.55 21.77 -9.81
C ASP A 144 15.08 22.77 -10.83
N LEU A 145 14.75 24.07 -10.66
CA LEU A 145 15.29 25.16 -11.48
C LEU A 145 16.78 25.41 -11.20
N GLU A 146 17.23 25.21 -9.97
CA GLU A 146 18.63 25.28 -9.58
C GLU A 146 19.43 24.14 -10.22
N ASP A 147 18.98 22.90 -10.08
CA ASP A 147 19.61 21.70 -10.64
C ASP A 147 19.67 21.75 -12.17
N ALA A 148 18.64 22.32 -12.80
CA ALA A 148 18.63 22.57 -14.24
C ALA A 148 19.51 23.76 -14.68
N GLY A 149 20.12 24.50 -13.72
CA GLY A 149 21.02 25.64 -13.99
C GLY A 149 20.33 26.93 -14.41
N HIS A 150 19.00 27.04 -14.29
CA HIS A 150 18.23 28.22 -14.70
C HIS A 150 18.32 29.38 -13.73
N LEU A 151 18.59 29.16 -12.43
CA LEU A 151 18.67 30.24 -11.44
C LEU A 151 19.79 31.24 -11.73
N ALA A 152 20.96 30.79 -12.22
CA ALA A 152 22.04 31.68 -12.61
C ALA A 152 21.61 32.61 -13.75
N THR A 153 20.87 32.10 -14.73
CA THR A 153 20.32 32.87 -15.85
C THR A 153 19.30 33.90 -15.36
N TYR A 154 18.43 33.54 -14.42
CA TYR A 154 17.47 34.49 -13.82
C TYR A 154 18.17 35.59 -13.03
N ALA A 155 19.24 35.27 -12.30
CA ALA A 155 20.05 36.26 -11.61
C ALA A 155 20.69 37.28 -12.59
N TRP A 156 21.22 36.80 -13.72
CA TRP A 156 21.75 37.65 -14.79
C TRP A 156 20.67 38.53 -15.42
N ILE A 157 19.47 38.02 -15.70
CA ILE A 157 18.33 38.81 -16.19
C ILE A 157 17.97 39.91 -15.18
N GLY A 158 17.91 39.56 -13.88
CA GLY A 158 17.68 40.57 -12.82
C GLY A 158 18.72 41.66 -12.77
N ILE A 159 19.99 41.30 -12.90
CA ILE A 159 21.11 42.29 -12.99
C ILE A 159 20.96 43.19 -14.21
N VAL A 160 20.63 42.66 -15.37
CA VAL A 160 20.41 43.45 -16.59
C VAL A 160 19.25 44.43 -16.42
N ILE A 161 18.13 43.99 -15.83
CA ILE A 161 16.98 44.87 -15.52
C ILE A 161 17.37 45.98 -14.55
N LEU A 162 18.12 45.64 -13.47
CA LEU A 162 18.60 46.64 -12.50
C LEU A 162 19.51 47.67 -13.16
N VAL A 163 20.50 47.26 -13.96
CA VAL A 163 21.41 48.13 -14.66
C VAL A 163 20.64 49.01 -15.64
N ALA A 164 19.72 48.44 -16.40
CA ALA A 164 18.86 49.18 -17.33
C ALA A 164 18.02 50.24 -16.59
N THR A 165 17.46 49.90 -15.43
CA THR A 165 16.68 50.82 -14.59
C THR A 165 17.54 52.00 -14.11
N VAL A 166 18.75 51.71 -13.62
CA VAL A 166 19.67 52.75 -13.16
C VAL A 166 20.09 53.68 -14.30
N LEU A 167 20.50 53.09 -15.42
CA LEU A 167 20.90 53.86 -16.61
C LEU A 167 19.76 54.74 -17.14
N LEU A 168 18.56 54.17 -17.21
CA LEU A 168 17.37 54.93 -17.63
C LEU A 168 17.05 56.05 -16.65
N THR A 169 17.14 55.83 -15.34
CA THR A 169 16.95 56.86 -14.32
C THR A 169 17.94 58.01 -14.45
N LEU A 170 19.23 57.70 -14.64
CA LEU A 170 20.28 58.69 -14.84
C LEU A 170 20.04 59.51 -16.09
N PHE A 171 19.66 58.82 -17.17
CA PHE A 171 19.37 59.44 -18.46
C PHE A 171 18.16 60.38 -18.35
N ASP A 172 17.04 59.92 -17.85
CA ASP A 172 15.81 60.69 -17.74
C ASP A 172 15.97 61.92 -16.80
N ARG A 173 16.70 61.75 -15.71
CA ARG A 173 17.06 62.91 -14.83
C ARG A 173 17.84 63.98 -15.53
N ARG A 174 18.62 63.65 -16.57
CA ARG A 174 19.44 64.58 -17.32
C ARG A 174 18.67 65.28 -18.44
N PHE A 175 17.74 64.51 -19.10
CA PHE A 175 17.14 64.98 -20.36
C PHE A 175 15.63 65.27 -20.27
N ASP A 176 14.91 64.75 -19.29
CA ASP A 176 13.47 64.96 -19.08
C ASP A 176 13.24 65.92 -17.92
N GLN A 177 12.72 67.16 -18.24
CA GLN A 177 12.42 68.21 -17.23
C GLN A 177 11.25 67.80 -16.29
N ASN A 178 10.35 66.88 -16.74
CA ASN A 178 9.20 66.48 -15.97
C ASN A 178 9.48 65.21 -15.14
N PHE A 179 10.72 64.65 -15.20
CA PHE A 179 11.09 63.44 -14.47
C PHE A 179 11.25 63.70 -12.97
N PRO A 180 10.77 62.80 -12.09
CA PRO A 180 10.88 62.96 -10.64
C PRO A 180 12.33 63.23 -10.18
N ARG A 181 12.53 64.24 -9.39
CA ARG A 181 13.89 64.65 -8.89
C ARG A 181 14.33 63.84 -7.68
N ARG A 182 13.39 63.19 -6.93
CA ARG A 182 13.70 62.28 -5.81
C ARG A 182 14.20 60.96 -6.35
N TRP A 183 15.27 60.43 -5.74
CA TRP A 183 15.90 59.20 -6.22
C TRP A 183 14.97 57.98 -6.25
N LEU A 184 14.24 57.74 -5.15
CA LEU A 184 13.33 56.57 -5.06
C LEU A 184 12.16 56.68 -6.04
N GLU A 185 11.57 57.83 -6.20
CA GLU A 185 10.48 58.08 -7.15
C GLU A 185 10.97 57.88 -8.60
N GLY A 186 12.16 58.41 -8.92
CA GLY A 186 12.77 58.24 -10.24
C GLY A 186 13.13 56.77 -10.56
N LEU A 187 13.68 56.04 -9.58
CA LEU A 187 14.00 54.63 -9.73
C LEU A 187 12.73 53.78 -9.94
N ALA A 188 11.70 54.03 -9.14
CA ALA A 188 10.42 53.34 -9.26
C ALA A 188 9.77 53.57 -10.63
N GLU A 189 9.79 54.82 -11.11
CA GLU A 189 9.25 55.17 -12.43
C GLU A 189 10.03 54.50 -13.57
N SER A 190 11.36 54.49 -13.50
CA SER A 190 12.20 53.83 -14.50
C SER A 190 12.06 52.31 -14.44
N PHE A 191 11.97 51.72 -13.24
CA PHE A 191 11.73 50.29 -13.06
C PHE A 191 10.39 49.87 -13.66
N TYR A 192 9.32 50.63 -13.34
CA TYR A 192 8.01 50.37 -13.93
C TYR A 192 8.04 50.44 -15.46
N HIS A 193 8.78 51.41 -16.00
CA HIS A 193 8.92 51.56 -17.44
C HIS A 193 9.68 50.41 -18.09
N VAL A 194 10.81 49.97 -17.52
CA VAL A 194 11.62 48.84 -18.00
C VAL A 194 10.80 47.55 -17.96
N VAL A 195 10.13 47.27 -16.84
CA VAL A 195 9.31 46.08 -16.68
C VAL A 195 8.07 46.11 -17.61
N SER A 196 7.41 47.27 -17.71
CA SER A 196 6.27 47.43 -18.63
C SER A 196 6.65 47.22 -20.08
N LEU A 197 7.82 47.70 -20.50
CA LEU A 197 8.34 47.49 -21.84
C LEU A 197 8.67 46.00 -22.09
N ALA A 198 9.26 45.35 -21.10
CA ALA A 198 9.60 43.92 -21.16
C ALA A 198 8.38 42.99 -21.19
N THR A 199 7.31 43.32 -20.45
CA THR A 199 6.15 42.42 -20.28
C THR A 199 4.99 42.72 -21.23
N SER A 200 4.69 44.00 -21.49
CA SER A 200 3.49 44.42 -22.24
C SER A 200 3.78 45.17 -23.54
N GLY A 201 5.03 45.45 -23.81
CA GLY A 201 5.45 46.13 -25.04
C GLY A 201 4.93 47.58 -25.20
N LYS A 202 4.29 48.10 -24.18
CA LYS A 202 3.75 49.48 -24.24
C LYS A 202 4.71 50.44 -23.56
N SER A 203 5.23 51.39 -24.35
CA SER A 203 5.96 52.50 -23.79
C SER A 203 4.96 53.60 -23.37
N SER A 204 4.95 53.94 -22.10
CA SER A 204 4.11 55.03 -21.57
C SER A 204 4.70 56.41 -21.80
N ARG A 205 5.90 56.50 -22.37
CA ARG A 205 6.67 57.77 -22.49
C ARG A 205 6.74 58.31 -23.92
N LYS A 206 6.81 59.62 -24.01
CA LYS A 206 7.09 60.33 -25.26
C LYS A 206 8.52 60.04 -25.70
N ASN A 207 8.67 59.67 -26.97
CA ASN A 207 9.97 59.42 -27.56
C ASN A 207 10.79 60.71 -27.67
N LEU A 208 11.88 60.83 -26.88
CA LEU A 208 12.75 62.00 -26.84
C LEU A 208 13.77 62.04 -28.00
N PHE A 209 14.00 60.89 -28.68
CA PHE A 209 15.04 60.76 -29.71
C PHE A 209 14.52 60.44 -31.11
N GLY A 210 13.29 60.72 -31.42
CA GLY A 210 12.72 60.51 -32.75
C GLY A 210 12.82 59.05 -33.21
N TRP A 211 13.33 58.84 -34.43
CA TRP A 211 13.42 57.49 -35.06
C TRP A 211 14.41 56.57 -34.32
N ALA A 212 15.54 57.08 -33.87
CA ALA A 212 16.56 56.28 -33.15
C ALA A 212 16.03 55.73 -31.81
N GLY A 213 15.28 56.54 -31.06
CA GLY A 213 14.61 56.10 -29.86
C GLY A 213 13.55 55.02 -30.10
N ARG A 214 12.84 55.05 -31.24
CA ARG A 214 11.89 53.99 -31.63
C ARG A 214 12.57 52.68 -31.93
N ILE A 215 13.72 52.70 -32.63
CA ILE A 215 14.53 51.49 -32.89
C ILE A 215 15.02 50.87 -31.55
N TRP A 216 15.52 51.73 -30.63
CA TRP A 216 15.97 51.30 -29.32
C TRP A 216 14.84 50.67 -28.49
N GLN A 217 13.66 51.27 -28.51
CA GLN A 217 12.47 50.69 -27.85
C GLN A 217 12.06 49.34 -28.48
N ALA A 218 12.09 49.21 -29.81
CA ALA A 218 11.81 47.96 -30.50
C ALA A 218 12.80 46.86 -30.10
N PHE A 219 14.09 47.15 -29.95
CA PHE A 219 15.10 46.20 -29.48
C PHE A 219 14.77 45.70 -28.06
N TRP A 220 14.46 46.63 -27.13
CA TRP A 220 14.06 46.26 -25.77
C TRP A 220 12.77 45.48 -25.70
N LEU A 221 11.82 45.76 -26.61
CA LEU A 221 10.58 45.00 -26.73
C LEU A 221 10.87 43.54 -27.10
N VAL A 222 11.69 43.32 -28.15
CA VAL A 222 12.08 41.96 -28.57
C VAL A 222 12.84 41.24 -27.47
N PHE A 223 13.75 41.95 -26.79
CA PHE A 223 14.48 41.40 -25.63
C PHE A 223 13.53 40.99 -24.51
N GLY A 224 12.54 41.82 -24.14
CA GLY A 224 11.57 41.52 -23.11
C GLY A 224 10.71 40.30 -23.46
N ILE A 225 10.22 40.21 -24.70
CA ILE A 225 9.49 39.04 -25.19
C ILE A 225 10.34 37.76 -25.08
N ALA A 226 11.63 37.85 -25.45
CA ALA A 226 12.55 36.73 -25.35
C ALA A 226 12.77 36.28 -23.89
N VAL A 227 12.87 37.24 -22.95
CA VAL A 227 12.98 36.94 -21.50
C VAL A 227 11.74 36.21 -20.99
N VAL A 228 10.54 36.72 -21.29
CA VAL A 228 9.28 36.06 -20.89
C VAL A 228 9.17 34.68 -21.48
N ALA A 229 9.48 34.54 -22.78
CA ALA A 229 9.47 33.22 -23.43
C ALA A 229 10.46 32.24 -22.81
N TYR A 230 11.68 32.70 -22.46
CA TYR A 230 12.68 31.88 -21.77
C TYR A 230 12.19 31.44 -20.39
N VAL A 231 11.68 32.35 -19.55
CA VAL A 231 11.15 32.03 -18.21
C VAL A 231 10.01 31.03 -18.32
N THR A 232 9.04 31.25 -19.22
CA THR A 232 7.91 30.33 -19.40
C THR A 232 8.40 28.97 -19.89
N SER A 233 9.30 28.93 -20.86
CA SER A 233 9.84 27.67 -21.38
C SER A 233 10.65 26.88 -20.35
N SER A 234 11.50 27.56 -19.55
CA SER A 234 12.32 26.88 -18.54
C SER A 234 11.46 26.31 -17.41
N VAL A 235 10.48 27.07 -16.90
CA VAL A 235 9.53 26.57 -15.88
C VAL A 235 8.73 25.37 -16.44
N THR A 236 8.19 25.51 -17.65
CA THR A 236 7.44 24.41 -18.29
C THR A 236 8.32 23.18 -18.51
N SER A 237 9.56 23.36 -18.94
CA SER A 237 10.50 22.25 -19.16
C SER A 237 10.79 21.51 -17.87
N VAL A 238 11.12 22.23 -16.79
CA VAL A 238 11.41 21.64 -15.48
C VAL A 238 10.17 20.89 -14.94
N MET A 239 9.01 21.50 -14.95
CA MET A 239 7.75 20.85 -14.53
C MET A 239 7.44 19.60 -15.38
N THR A 240 7.70 19.63 -16.69
CA THR A 240 7.45 18.48 -17.58
C THR A 240 8.43 17.36 -17.30
N VAL A 241 9.71 17.67 -17.10
CA VAL A 241 10.75 16.66 -16.79
C VAL A 241 10.50 16.03 -15.44
N ALA A 242 10.15 16.80 -14.41
CA ALA A 242 9.78 16.27 -13.09
C ALA A 242 8.60 15.29 -13.18
N HIS A 243 7.59 15.59 -13.98
CA HIS A 243 6.45 14.68 -14.21
C HIS A 243 6.81 13.42 -15.01
N ILE A 244 7.76 13.47 -15.94
CA ILE A 244 8.13 12.32 -16.79
C ILE A 244 9.14 11.40 -16.10
N SER A 245 10.10 11.94 -15.37
CA SER A 245 11.19 11.14 -14.79
C SER A 245 10.81 10.30 -13.58
N ASN A 246 9.72 10.64 -12.88
CA ASN A 246 9.28 9.96 -11.66
C ASN A 246 7.97 9.18 -11.80
N ASN A 247 7.31 9.19 -12.98
CA ASN A 247 6.05 8.51 -13.17
C ASN A 247 6.24 7.01 -13.42
N ILE A 248 6.17 6.23 -12.33
CA ILE A 248 5.96 4.79 -12.40
C ILE A 248 4.44 4.56 -12.48
N ASN A 249 3.94 4.18 -13.65
CA ASN A 249 2.52 3.92 -13.88
C ASN A 249 2.23 2.45 -14.15
N ASN A 250 3.25 1.68 -14.49
CA ASN A 250 3.11 0.27 -14.85
C ASN A 250 4.41 -0.51 -14.62
N LEU A 251 4.32 -1.82 -14.79
CA LEU A 251 5.45 -2.74 -14.59
C LEU A 251 6.67 -2.44 -15.50
N ALA A 252 6.46 -1.90 -16.69
CA ALA A 252 7.57 -1.60 -17.61
C ALA A 252 8.43 -0.44 -17.09
N ASP A 253 7.84 0.49 -16.35
CA ASP A 253 8.54 1.66 -15.79
C ASP A 253 9.48 1.30 -14.63
N LEU A 254 9.37 0.08 -14.09
CA LEU A 254 10.25 -0.44 -13.05
C LEU A 254 11.63 -0.88 -13.57
N GLN A 255 11.83 -0.95 -14.88
CA GLN A 255 13.13 -1.24 -15.46
C GLN A 255 14.14 -0.17 -15.02
N SER A 256 15.32 -0.58 -14.58
CA SER A 256 16.37 0.30 -14.02
C SER A 256 16.04 1.01 -12.68
N LYS A 257 14.92 0.71 -12.07
CA LYS A 257 14.55 1.21 -10.73
C LYS A 257 14.87 0.18 -9.66
N THR A 258 15.08 0.66 -8.41
CA THR A 258 15.18 -0.21 -7.24
C THR A 258 13.82 -0.33 -6.58
N VAL A 259 13.33 -1.56 -6.43
CA VAL A 259 11.97 -1.85 -5.95
C VAL A 259 12.02 -2.55 -4.59
N GLY A 260 11.25 -2.04 -3.63
CA GLY A 260 11.00 -2.73 -2.36
C GLY A 260 10.04 -3.90 -2.54
N VAL A 261 10.35 -5.03 -1.94
CA VAL A 261 9.51 -6.23 -1.93
C VAL A 261 9.54 -6.87 -0.55
N ARG A 262 8.52 -7.62 -0.17
CA ARG A 262 8.58 -8.42 1.06
C ARG A 262 9.42 -9.67 0.83
N THR A 263 10.30 -9.97 1.77
CA THR A 263 11.23 -11.12 1.72
C THR A 263 10.46 -12.43 1.58
N GLY A 264 10.81 -13.22 0.58
CA GLY A 264 10.18 -14.51 0.29
C GLY A 264 8.81 -14.43 -0.35
N SER A 265 8.33 -13.22 -0.73
CA SER A 265 7.05 -13.05 -1.41
C SER A 265 7.10 -13.46 -2.88
N ILE A 266 5.92 -13.58 -3.50
CA ILE A 266 5.83 -13.77 -4.96
C ILE A 266 6.28 -12.51 -5.71
N ALA A 267 6.16 -11.33 -5.11
CA ALA A 267 6.65 -10.09 -5.67
C ALA A 267 8.17 -10.14 -5.87
N GLU A 268 8.93 -10.57 -4.85
CA GLU A 268 10.38 -10.73 -4.95
C GLU A 268 10.77 -11.69 -6.10
N GLN A 269 10.11 -12.85 -6.17
CA GLN A 269 10.37 -13.82 -7.24
C GLN A 269 10.04 -13.26 -8.62
N THR A 270 8.93 -12.54 -8.73
CA THR A 270 8.44 -11.97 -9.99
C THR A 270 9.36 -10.84 -10.48
N MET A 271 9.84 -9.98 -9.59
CA MET A 271 10.77 -8.90 -9.94
C MET A 271 12.15 -9.46 -10.30
N SER A 272 12.66 -10.40 -9.53
CA SER A 272 13.94 -11.08 -9.81
C SER A 272 13.92 -11.82 -11.17
N ALA A 273 12.82 -12.50 -11.50
CA ALA A 273 12.66 -13.16 -12.80
C ALA A 273 12.66 -12.18 -14.00
N ARG A 274 12.33 -10.91 -13.76
CA ARG A 274 12.36 -9.83 -14.75
C ARG A 274 13.65 -9.02 -14.73
N SER A 275 14.65 -9.42 -13.92
CA SER A 275 15.92 -8.71 -13.71
C SER A 275 15.74 -7.27 -13.21
N ILE A 276 14.68 -7.01 -12.44
CA ILE A 276 14.44 -5.75 -11.75
C ILE A 276 15.17 -5.81 -10.41
N SER A 277 15.93 -4.75 -10.07
CA SER A 277 16.65 -4.65 -8.80
C SER A 277 15.69 -4.59 -7.63
N THR A 278 15.87 -5.45 -6.61
CA THR A 278 14.98 -5.53 -5.45
C THR A 278 15.73 -5.35 -4.13
N VAL A 279 15.06 -4.71 -3.17
CA VAL A 279 15.42 -4.68 -1.76
C VAL A 279 14.34 -5.40 -0.97
N GLY A 280 14.73 -6.43 -0.21
CA GLY A 280 13.80 -7.21 0.62
C GLY A 280 13.56 -6.56 1.98
N PHE A 281 12.31 -6.52 2.39
CA PHE A 281 11.86 -6.07 3.71
C PHE A 281 11.03 -7.18 4.36
N ASP A 282 11.16 -7.35 5.67
CA ASP A 282 10.34 -8.34 6.38
C ASP A 282 8.93 -7.81 6.66
N HIS A 283 8.76 -6.49 6.83
CA HIS A 283 7.46 -5.85 7.08
C HIS A 283 7.20 -4.68 6.12
N LEU A 284 5.92 -4.52 5.73
CA LEU A 284 5.50 -3.45 4.80
C LEU A 284 5.77 -2.03 5.32
N PRO A 285 5.57 -1.69 6.61
CA PRO A 285 5.89 -0.35 7.10
C PRO A 285 7.36 0.06 6.94
N GLU A 286 8.30 -0.88 7.01
CA GLU A 286 9.73 -0.64 6.76
C GLU A 286 9.97 -0.28 5.30
N ALA A 287 9.34 -1.03 4.38
CA ALA A 287 9.40 -0.73 2.95
C ALA A 287 8.79 0.65 2.62
N VAL A 288 7.66 1.00 3.26
CA VAL A 288 7.04 2.31 3.10
C VAL A 288 7.94 3.44 3.61
N THR A 289 8.62 3.23 4.75
CA THR A 289 9.60 4.20 5.26
C THR A 289 10.76 4.39 4.26
N ALA A 290 11.30 3.32 3.69
CA ALA A 290 12.33 3.40 2.66
C ALA A 290 11.82 4.09 1.37
N LEU A 291 10.55 3.87 1.01
CA LEU A 291 9.91 4.53 -0.13
C LEU A 291 9.77 6.04 0.08
N THR A 292 9.31 6.46 1.26
CA THR A 292 9.13 7.88 1.59
C THR A 292 10.45 8.62 1.81
N ASN A 293 11.54 7.90 2.10
CA ASN A 293 12.90 8.43 2.15
C ASN A 293 13.64 8.40 0.81
N ASP A 294 12.96 8.03 -0.29
CA ASP A 294 13.55 7.88 -1.63
C ASP A 294 14.72 6.87 -1.72
N GLU A 295 14.82 5.94 -0.75
CA GLU A 295 15.82 4.85 -0.78
C GLU A 295 15.45 3.79 -1.83
N ILE A 296 14.15 3.64 -2.13
CA ILE A 296 13.60 2.80 -3.19
C ILE A 296 12.59 3.61 -4.01
N SER A 297 12.45 3.26 -5.28
CA SER A 297 11.58 4.02 -6.22
C SER A 297 10.11 3.58 -6.19
N ALA A 298 9.83 2.35 -5.77
CA ALA A 298 8.49 1.78 -5.69
C ALA A 298 8.48 0.57 -4.76
N ILE A 299 7.30 0.17 -4.31
CA ILE A 299 7.06 -1.12 -3.66
C ILE A 299 6.19 -1.97 -4.56
N VAL A 300 6.58 -3.22 -4.78
CA VAL A 300 5.71 -4.23 -5.42
C VAL A 300 5.28 -5.24 -4.38
N GLY A 301 3.98 -5.44 -4.29
CA GLY A 301 3.40 -6.35 -3.31
C GLY A 301 2.00 -6.80 -3.68
N ASP A 302 1.43 -7.64 -2.82
CA ASP A 302 0.08 -8.16 -2.97
C ASP A 302 -0.95 -7.02 -2.99
N SER A 303 -1.75 -6.93 -4.05
CA SER A 303 -2.77 -5.89 -4.26
C SER A 303 -3.63 -5.64 -3.00
N PRO A 304 -4.27 -6.66 -2.40
CA PRO A 304 -5.15 -6.42 -1.26
C PRO A 304 -4.40 -5.90 0.00
N VAL A 305 -3.12 -6.24 0.13
CA VAL A 305 -2.28 -5.76 1.26
C VAL A 305 -1.91 -4.31 1.07
N LEU A 306 -1.45 -3.94 -0.14
CA LEU A 306 -1.07 -2.57 -0.46
C LEU A 306 -2.29 -1.63 -0.40
N GLU A 307 -3.43 -2.05 -0.98
CA GLU A 307 -4.68 -1.28 -0.97
C GLU A 307 -5.19 -1.05 0.45
N TYR A 308 -5.18 -2.07 1.28
CA TYR A 308 -5.54 -1.94 2.69
C TYR A 308 -4.62 -0.97 3.42
N TYR A 309 -3.30 -1.07 3.19
CA TYR A 309 -2.33 -0.20 3.84
C TYR A 309 -2.55 1.29 3.48
N VAL A 310 -2.75 1.61 2.20
CA VAL A 310 -3.04 2.98 1.76
C VAL A 310 -4.35 3.48 2.36
N HIS A 311 -5.38 2.64 2.40
CA HIS A 311 -6.67 3.00 2.99
C HIS A 311 -6.59 3.29 4.50
N GLN A 312 -5.72 2.60 5.23
CA GLN A 312 -5.50 2.85 6.66
C GLN A 312 -4.59 4.05 6.94
N ASN A 313 -3.76 4.45 5.98
CA ASN A 313 -2.76 5.52 6.12
C ASN A 313 -3.03 6.64 5.11
N VAL A 314 -4.21 7.23 5.16
CA VAL A 314 -4.69 8.25 4.20
C VAL A 314 -3.79 9.48 4.14
N ASP A 315 -3.14 9.83 5.26
CA ASP A 315 -2.23 10.98 5.35
C ASP A 315 -0.80 10.66 4.87
N ALA A 316 -0.48 9.39 4.60
CA ALA A 316 0.84 9.03 4.10
C ALA A 316 0.97 9.41 2.61
N PRO A 317 2.13 9.96 2.20
CA PRO A 317 2.35 10.38 0.81
C PRO A 317 2.63 9.17 -0.11
N ILE A 318 1.68 8.24 -0.18
CA ILE A 318 1.78 7.00 -0.96
C ILE A 318 0.52 6.77 -1.77
N GLU A 319 0.67 6.23 -2.96
CA GLU A 319 -0.45 5.84 -3.81
C GLU A 319 -0.18 4.53 -4.54
N ILE A 320 -1.25 3.89 -4.99
CA ILE A 320 -1.18 2.67 -5.77
C ILE A 320 -1.43 3.01 -7.24
N VAL A 321 -0.50 2.58 -8.08
CA VAL A 321 -0.51 2.88 -9.51
C VAL A 321 -0.63 1.61 -10.35
N GLY A 322 -1.10 1.79 -11.57
CA GLY A 322 -1.23 0.73 -12.56
C GLY A 322 -2.34 -0.28 -12.25
N ASN A 323 -2.47 -1.26 -13.14
CA ASN A 323 -3.41 -2.36 -12.98
C ASN A 323 -2.77 -3.51 -12.21
N THR A 324 -3.60 -4.35 -11.59
CA THR A 324 -3.14 -5.62 -11.01
C THR A 324 -2.51 -6.51 -12.08
N PHE A 325 -1.33 -7.02 -11.80
CA PHE A 325 -0.59 -7.93 -12.70
C PHE A 325 -0.18 -9.21 -11.95
N SER A 326 0.28 -10.21 -12.70
CA SER A 326 0.66 -11.53 -12.15
C SER A 326 -0.42 -12.09 -11.21
N PRO A 327 -1.66 -12.31 -11.71
CA PRO A 327 -2.75 -12.81 -10.86
C PRO A 327 -2.35 -14.10 -10.19
N ASP A 328 -2.72 -14.23 -8.91
CA ASP A 328 -2.40 -15.39 -8.08
C ASP A 328 -3.55 -15.77 -7.15
N LYS A 329 -3.35 -16.83 -6.38
CA LYS A 329 -4.37 -17.36 -5.47
C LYS A 329 -3.73 -17.72 -4.14
N TYR A 330 -4.45 -17.43 -3.04
CA TYR A 330 -4.00 -17.80 -1.71
C TYR A 330 -4.61 -19.12 -1.27
N GLY A 331 -3.78 -19.93 -0.60
CA GLY A 331 -4.17 -21.16 0.07
C GLY A 331 -3.46 -21.29 1.41
N PHE A 332 -4.04 -22.05 2.35
CA PHE A 332 -3.32 -22.45 3.54
C PHE A 332 -2.37 -23.60 3.19
N ALA A 333 -1.17 -23.56 3.74
CA ALA A 333 -0.16 -24.56 3.48
C ALA A 333 -0.01 -25.54 4.65
N PHE A 334 0.23 -26.79 4.33
CA PHE A 334 0.39 -27.91 5.26
C PHE A 334 1.63 -28.73 4.92
N PRO A 335 2.20 -29.46 5.87
CA PRO A 335 3.20 -30.47 5.56
C PRO A 335 2.68 -31.45 4.50
N ARG A 336 3.59 -31.95 3.67
CA ARG A 336 3.23 -32.94 2.63
C ARG A 336 2.53 -34.15 3.23
N HIS A 337 1.46 -34.60 2.58
CA HIS A 337 0.63 -35.71 3.00
C HIS A 337 -0.09 -35.50 4.34
N SER A 338 -0.29 -34.26 4.76
CA SER A 338 -1.08 -33.96 5.96
C SER A 338 -2.54 -34.44 5.80
N ASP A 339 -3.04 -35.08 6.83
CA ASP A 339 -4.44 -35.55 6.92
C ASP A 339 -5.45 -34.38 7.01
N LEU A 340 -4.95 -33.16 7.30
CA LEU A 340 -5.77 -31.94 7.45
C LEU A 340 -6.06 -31.24 6.12
N VAL A 341 -5.27 -31.44 5.05
CA VAL A 341 -5.42 -30.71 3.76
C VAL A 341 -6.80 -30.92 3.16
N LYS A 342 -7.23 -32.20 3.04
CA LYS A 342 -8.52 -32.53 2.42
C LYS A 342 -9.72 -32.02 3.24
N PRO A 343 -9.79 -32.27 4.56
CA PRO A 343 -10.86 -31.69 5.39
C PRO A 343 -10.91 -30.17 5.36
N ALA A 344 -9.76 -29.49 5.45
CA ALA A 344 -9.69 -28.04 5.37
C ALA A 344 -10.16 -27.51 4.00
N SER A 345 -9.78 -28.16 2.91
CA SER A 345 -10.25 -27.82 1.56
C SER A 345 -11.77 -27.97 1.41
N ILE A 346 -12.35 -29.05 1.95
CA ILE A 346 -13.80 -29.26 1.95
C ILE A 346 -14.51 -28.17 2.76
N ALA A 347 -13.94 -27.78 3.93
CA ALA A 347 -14.50 -26.70 4.73
C ALA A 347 -14.46 -25.35 3.98
N ILE A 348 -13.38 -25.04 3.27
CA ILE A 348 -13.28 -23.82 2.42
C ILE A 348 -14.34 -23.84 1.33
N ILE A 349 -14.51 -24.95 0.61
CA ILE A 349 -15.52 -25.08 -0.45
C ILE A 349 -16.94 -24.88 0.15
N SER A 350 -17.23 -25.49 1.30
CA SER A 350 -18.49 -25.30 1.98
C SER A 350 -18.74 -23.82 2.37
N LEU A 351 -17.70 -23.11 2.83
CA LEU A 351 -17.79 -21.66 3.15
C LEU A 351 -17.97 -20.80 1.88
N GLN A 352 -17.47 -21.25 0.73
CA GLN A 352 -17.73 -20.60 -0.57
C GLN A 352 -19.17 -20.81 -1.01
N GLU A 353 -19.69 -22.04 -0.92
CA GLU A 353 -21.06 -22.38 -1.31
C GLU A 353 -22.12 -21.73 -0.42
N SER A 354 -21.83 -21.52 0.87
CA SER A 354 -22.72 -20.84 1.83
C SER A 354 -22.57 -19.31 1.83
N GLU A 355 -21.77 -18.74 0.95
CA GLU A 355 -21.45 -17.31 0.87
C GLU A 355 -20.78 -16.73 2.13
N GLU A 356 -20.46 -17.56 3.13
CA GLU A 356 -19.75 -17.11 4.33
C GLU A 356 -18.36 -16.55 4.03
N LEU A 357 -17.66 -17.12 3.04
CA LEU A 357 -16.38 -16.58 2.59
C LEU A 357 -16.53 -15.22 1.90
N ALA A 358 -17.59 -15.01 1.13
CA ALA A 358 -17.90 -13.71 0.53
C ALA A 358 -18.22 -12.66 1.61
N ALA A 359 -18.95 -13.05 2.65
CA ALA A 359 -19.20 -12.19 3.80
C ALA A 359 -17.91 -11.80 4.55
N LEU A 360 -16.96 -12.74 4.70
CA LEU A 360 -15.63 -12.43 5.27
C LEU A 360 -14.84 -11.45 4.37
N LYS A 361 -14.84 -11.63 3.06
CA LYS A 361 -14.23 -10.67 2.13
C LYS A 361 -14.82 -9.28 2.30
N THR A 362 -16.14 -9.18 2.30
CA THR A 362 -16.85 -7.90 2.49
C THR A 362 -16.52 -7.25 3.85
N LYS A 363 -16.36 -8.04 4.91
CA LYS A 363 -15.98 -7.54 6.24
C LYS A 363 -14.63 -6.81 6.24
N TYR A 364 -13.65 -7.33 5.50
CA TYR A 364 -12.27 -6.82 5.53
C TYR A 364 -11.93 -5.84 4.41
N PHE A 365 -12.57 -5.97 3.26
CA PHE A 365 -12.28 -5.16 2.05
C PHE A 365 -13.43 -4.26 1.61
N GLY A 366 -14.59 -4.35 2.27
CA GLY A 366 -15.79 -3.66 1.80
C GLY A 366 -16.51 -4.45 0.70
N ARG A 367 -17.56 -3.86 0.15
CA ARG A 367 -18.23 -4.41 -1.04
C ARG A 367 -17.44 -3.95 -2.26
N ASP A 368 -17.14 -4.87 -3.15
CA ASP A 368 -16.76 -4.52 -4.53
C ASP A 368 -17.96 -3.78 -5.14
N GLU A 369 -17.80 -2.49 -5.45
CA GLU A 369 -18.79 -1.69 -6.18
C GLU A 369 -18.74 -2.00 -7.68
#